data_7fdf8145e768c6b25ef2e4f9d18db21b
#
_entry.id   7fdf8145e768c6b25ef2e4f9d18db21b
#
_cell.length_a   1.000
_cell.length_b   1.000
_cell.length_c   1.000
_cell.angle_alpha   90.00
_cell.angle_beta   90.00
_cell.angle_gamma   90.00
#
_symmetry.space_group_name_H-M   'P 1'
#
loop_
_entity.id
_entity.type
_entity.pdbx_description
1 polymer ?
#
loop_
_entity_poly.entity_id
_entity_poly.type
_entity_poly.pdbx_seq_one_letter_code
_entity_poly.pdbx_strand_id
1 'polypeptide(L)'
;MVKYSKGRMIGGTMETVGLLAGIGILPVEFIEAAHIQGYKVVCIAVIPGVEKKLKEKADAYYEISVFKLNKVIKTLLSEGVQEVTMLGKVTKEWLYKDHVIPDLRALKVLNRLRKKNFKDDTITLELVEELGKDGISVLDQTKYLKPLMPGPQIFTKRRPTENEMLDVAFGFKAAKAIGGMDLGQTVVIKDQA
;
A
#
# COMPACT_ATOMS: atom_id res chain seq x y z
N MET A 1 -19.93 -10.07 -13.71
CA MET A 1 -19.24 -11.26 -13.17
C MET A 1 -17.78 -11.15 -13.58
N VAL A 2 -16.90 -10.70 -12.67
CA VAL A 2 -15.47 -10.49 -12.96
C VAL A 2 -14.80 -11.86 -12.97
N LYS A 3 -14.23 -12.27 -14.10
CA LYS A 3 -13.41 -13.48 -14.18
C LYS A 3 -12.09 -13.21 -13.45
N TYR A 4 -11.91 -13.78 -12.28
CA TYR A 4 -10.61 -13.85 -11.62
C TYR A 4 -9.72 -14.81 -12.42
N SER A 5 -8.50 -14.38 -12.74
CA SER A 5 -7.47 -15.30 -13.23
C SER A 5 -7.14 -16.25 -12.07
N LYS A 6 -7.33 -17.55 -12.27
CA LYS A 6 -6.89 -18.56 -11.29
C LYS A 6 -5.41 -18.34 -10.98
N GLY A 7 -5.05 -18.35 -9.70
CA GLY A 7 -3.67 -18.25 -9.24
C GLY A 7 -2.76 -19.19 -10.03
N ARG A 8 -1.59 -18.69 -10.38
CA ARG A 8 -0.60 -19.43 -11.17
C ARG A 8 -0.03 -20.53 -10.30
N MET A 9 -0.31 -21.77 -10.60
CA MET A 9 0.38 -22.91 -10.00
C MET A 9 1.73 -23.11 -10.72
N ILE A 10 2.83 -22.83 -10.04
CA ILE A 10 4.16 -23.19 -10.53
C ILE A 10 4.56 -24.46 -9.76
N GLY A 11 4.68 -25.60 -10.48
CA GLY A 11 5.11 -26.85 -9.88
C GLY A 11 4.20 -27.43 -8.78
N GLY A 12 2.89 -27.13 -8.79
CA GLY A 12 1.92 -27.69 -7.82
C GLY A 12 1.82 -26.94 -6.48
N THR A 13 2.60 -25.88 -6.26
CA THR A 13 2.49 -25.01 -5.07
C THR A 13 1.78 -23.70 -5.41
N MET A 14 0.92 -23.24 -4.48
CA MET A 14 0.28 -21.92 -4.60
C MET A 14 1.36 -20.83 -4.48
N GLU A 15 1.29 -19.83 -5.38
CA GLU A 15 2.16 -18.63 -5.26
C GLU A 15 1.88 -17.90 -3.96
N THR A 16 2.94 -17.39 -3.33
CA THR A 16 2.88 -16.68 -2.07
C THR A 16 3.13 -15.18 -2.31
N VAL A 17 2.26 -14.34 -1.78
CA VAL A 17 2.41 -12.87 -1.83
C VAL A 17 2.60 -12.31 -0.43
N GLY A 18 3.50 -11.35 -0.29
CA GLY A 18 3.73 -10.63 0.97
C GLY A 18 2.80 -9.44 1.13
N LEU A 19 2.43 -9.17 2.38
CA LEU A 19 1.69 -8.00 2.79
C LEU A 19 2.40 -7.31 3.95
N LEU A 20 2.88 -6.09 3.73
CA LEU A 20 3.31 -5.20 4.82
C LEU A 20 2.09 -4.39 5.27
N ALA A 21 1.56 -4.73 6.44
CA ALA A 21 0.29 -4.22 6.92
C ALA A 21 0.46 -3.08 7.93
N GLY A 22 -0.17 -1.94 7.64
CA GLY A 22 -0.47 -0.87 8.58
C GLY A 22 -1.92 -0.94 9.09
N ILE A 23 -2.38 0.13 9.73
CA ILE A 23 -3.73 0.26 10.29
C ILE A 23 -4.77 0.44 9.18
N GLY A 24 -5.94 -0.16 9.34
CA GLY A 24 -7.11 -0.01 8.47
C GLY A 24 -7.59 -1.32 7.87
N ILE A 25 -8.74 -1.27 7.22
CA ILE A 25 -9.44 -2.44 6.70
C ILE A 25 -8.82 -2.99 5.40
N LEU A 26 -8.19 -2.15 4.58
CA LEU A 26 -7.65 -2.55 3.27
C LEU A 26 -6.67 -3.74 3.33
N PRO A 27 -5.77 -3.87 4.33
CA PRO A 27 -4.96 -5.07 4.50
C PRO A 27 -5.78 -6.36 4.62
N VAL A 28 -6.92 -6.31 5.31
CA VAL A 28 -7.82 -7.47 5.48
C VAL A 28 -8.49 -7.81 4.15
N GLU A 29 -9.03 -6.82 3.45
CA GLU A 29 -9.64 -6.97 2.13
C GLU A 29 -8.66 -7.53 1.09
N PHE A 30 -7.38 -7.12 1.20
CA PHE A 30 -6.33 -7.66 0.34
C PHE A 30 -6.12 -9.17 0.56
N ILE A 31 -6.07 -9.64 1.81
CA ILE A 31 -5.91 -11.07 2.11
C ILE A 31 -7.07 -11.86 1.49
N GLU A 32 -8.30 -11.40 1.69
CA GLU A 32 -9.49 -12.04 1.13
C GLU A 32 -9.45 -12.08 -0.41
N ALA A 33 -9.09 -10.95 -1.03
CA ALA A 33 -9.01 -10.86 -2.48
C ALA A 33 -7.88 -11.72 -3.07
N ALA A 34 -6.74 -11.84 -2.38
CA ALA A 34 -5.64 -12.71 -2.78
C ALA A 34 -6.02 -14.19 -2.66
N HIS A 35 -6.69 -14.59 -1.58
CA HIS A 35 -7.19 -15.96 -1.41
C HIS A 35 -8.21 -16.35 -2.49
N ILE A 36 -9.14 -15.46 -2.84
CA ILE A 36 -10.10 -15.68 -3.94
C ILE A 36 -9.37 -15.93 -5.27
N GLN A 37 -8.20 -15.32 -5.45
CA GLN A 37 -7.36 -15.48 -6.64
C GLN A 37 -6.40 -16.67 -6.54
N GLY A 38 -6.41 -17.43 -5.43
CA GLY A 38 -5.61 -18.64 -5.22
C GLY A 38 -4.16 -18.38 -4.77
N TYR A 39 -3.89 -17.24 -4.13
CA TYR A 39 -2.59 -16.93 -3.54
C TYR A 39 -2.58 -17.20 -2.04
N LYS A 40 -1.45 -17.63 -1.49
CA LYS A 40 -1.16 -17.57 -0.06
C LYS A 40 -0.66 -16.20 0.32
N VAL A 41 -0.98 -15.74 1.54
CA VAL A 41 -0.58 -14.42 2.03
C VAL A 41 0.27 -14.54 3.28
N VAL A 42 1.51 -14.04 3.20
CA VAL A 42 2.39 -13.80 4.34
C VAL A 42 2.21 -12.34 4.77
N CYS A 43 1.59 -12.14 5.92
CA CYS A 43 1.32 -10.81 6.47
C CYS A 43 2.33 -10.43 7.55
N ILE A 44 2.98 -9.29 7.38
CA ILE A 44 3.84 -8.67 8.40
C ILE A 44 3.17 -7.38 8.86
N ALA A 45 2.67 -7.35 10.09
CA ALA A 45 2.22 -6.13 10.76
C ALA A 45 3.46 -5.29 11.11
N VAL A 46 3.62 -4.14 10.44
CA VAL A 46 4.83 -3.32 10.57
C VAL A 46 4.73 -2.27 11.68
N ILE A 47 3.55 -2.11 12.26
CA ILE A 47 3.23 -1.26 13.42
C ILE A 47 2.21 -1.96 14.32
N PRO A 48 2.10 -1.61 15.59
CA PRO A 48 1.02 -2.08 16.45
C PRO A 48 -0.33 -1.44 16.09
N GLY A 49 -1.41 -2.03 16.58
CA GLY A 49 -2.78 -1.50 16.40
C GLY A 49 -3.41 -1.84 15.05
N VAL A 50 -2.84 -2.78 14.30
CA VAL A 50 -3.46 -3.34 13.09
C VAL A 50 -4.71 -4.17 13.41
N GLU A 51 -5.54 -4.43 12.40
CA GLU A 51 -6.75 -5.21 12.55
C GLU A 51 -6.45 -6.65 13.03
N LYS A 52 -7.11 -7.10 14.10
CA LYS A 52 -6.93 -8.47 14.66
C LYS A 52 -7.21 -9.56 13.61
N LYS A 53 -8.15 -9.29 12.71
CA LYS A 53 -8.50 -10.21 11.61
C LYS A 53 -7.33 -10.57 10.70
N LEU A 54 -6.26 -9.76 10.64
CA LEU A 54 -5.07 -10.08 9.86
C LEU A 54 -4.41 -11.38 10.33
N LYS A 55 -4.30 -11.54 11.65
CA LYS A 55 -3.73 -12.75 12.26
C LYS A 55 -4.58 -14.00 12.01
N GLU A 56 -5.90 -13.83 11.93
CA GLU A 56 -6.83 -14.94 11.71
C GLU A 56 -6.90 -15.37 10.25
N LYS A 57 -6.68 -14.43 9.32
CA LYS A 57 -6.89 -14.65 7.88
C LYS A 57 -5.63 -14.94 7.09
N ALA A 58 -4.47 -14.46 7.54
CA ALA A 58 -3.21 -14.68 6.84
C ALA A 58 -2.74 -16.13 6.98
N ASP A 59 -2.10 -16.71 5.95
CA ASP A 59 -1.50 -18.03 5.99
C ASP A 59 -0.28 -18.07 6.91
N ALA A 60 0.49 -16.96 6.97
CA ALA A 60 1.52 -16.73 7.96
C ALA A 60 1.44 -15.28 8.44
N TYR A 61 1.57 -15.06 9.76
CA TYR A 61 1.45 -13.74 10.37
C TYR A 61 2.61 -13.43 11.29
N TYR A 62 3.19 -12.24 11.13
CA TYR A 62 4.32 -11.76 11.92
C TYR A 62 4.08 -10.33 12.39
N GLU A 63 4.55 -10.01 13.59
CA GLU A 63 4.60 -8.64 14.12
C GLU A 63 6.08 -8.21 14.15
N ILE A 64 6.47 -7.37 13.20
CA ILE A 64 7.86 -6.92 13.05
C ILE A 64 7.83 -5.44 12.74
N SER A 65 8.32 -4.61 13.66
CA SER A 65 8.38 -3.16 13.46
C SER A 65 9.11 -2.80 12.16
N VAL A 66 8.61 -1.77 11.46
CA VAL A 66 9.25 -1.19 10.25
C VAL A 66 10.71 -0.81 10.48
N PHE A 67 11.10 -0.50 11.72
CA PHE A 67 12.50 -0.23 12.10
C PHE A 67 13.40 -1.47 12.12
N LYS A 68 12.86 -2.66 12.00
CA LYS A 68 13.59 -3.92 11.86
C LYS A 68 13.57 -4.40 10.41
N LEU A 69 13.93 -3.51 9.48
CA LEU A 69 13.80 -3.72 8.04
C LEU A 69 14.53 -4.98 7.55
N ASN A 70 15.73 -5.25 8.07
CA ASN A 70 16.45 -6.47 7.73
C ASN A 70 15.72 -7.75 8.20
N LYS A 71 15.04 -7.68 9.37
CA LYS A 71 14.22 -8.80 9.86
C LYS A 71 12.98 -8.97 8.98
N VAL A 72 12.31 -7.88 8.58
CA VAL A 72 11.17 -7.92 7.65
C VAL A 72 11.57 -8.63 6.35
N ILE A 73 12.66 -8.20 5.71
CA ILE A 73 13.13 -8.78 4.45
C ILE A 73 13.49 -10.25 4.60
N LYS A 74 14.25 -10.61 5.64
CA LYS A 74 14.62 -12.02 5.90
C LYS A 74 13.39 -12.89 6.13
N THR A 75 12.36 -12.40 6.82
CA THR A 75 11.11 -13.13 7.02
C THR A 75 10.40 -13.35 5.69
N LEU A 76 10.27 -12.31 4.84
CA LEU A 76 9.67 -12.46 3.51
C LEU A 76 10.40 -13.51 2.66
N LEU A 77 11.74 -13.46 2.63
CA LEU A 77 12.55 -14.41 1.87
C LEU A 77 12.44 -15.84 2.40
N SER A 78 12.43 -16.04 3.75
CA SER A 78 12.28 -17.37 4.36
C SER A 78 10.91 -18.01 4.10
N GLU A 79 9.89 -17.18 3.85
CA GLU A 79 8.54 -17.61 3.46
C GLU A 79 8.39 -17.76 1.92
N GLY A 80 9.46 -17.58 1.16
CA GLY A 80 9.46 -17.70 -0.30
C GLY A 80 8.75 -16.56 -1.02
N VAL A 81 8.57 -15.42 -0.37
CA VAL A 81 7.90 -14.24 -0.95
C VAL A 81 8.84 -13.53 -1.92
N GLN A 82 8.39 -13.39 -3.17
CA GLN A 82 9.07 -12.61 -4.22
C GLN A 82 8.33 -11.33 -4.57
N GLU A 83 7.03 -11.27 -4.31
CA GLU A 83 6.19 -10.11 -4.56
C GLU A 83 5.54 -9.66 -3.25
N VAL A 84 5.59 -8.36 -2.94
CA VAL A 84 5.01 -7.79 -1.73
C VAL A 84 4.18 -6.55 -2.06
N THR A 85 3.14 -6.30 -1.29
CA THR A 85 2.42 -5.03 -1.31
C THR A 85 2.44 -4.37 0.06
N MET A 86 2.22 -3.06 0.09
CA MET A 86 2.15 -2.26 1.32
C MET A 86 0.77 -1.64 1.40
N LEU A 87 0.00 -1.95 2.43
CA LEU A 87 -1.37 -1.46 2.63
C LEU A 87 -1.61 -1.05 4.07
N GLY A 88 -2.51 -0.10 4.23
CA GLY A 88 -2.84 0.46 5.54
C GLY A 88 -1.99 1.67 5.91
N LYS A 89 -2.42 2.37 6.95
CA LYS A 89 -1.83 3.63 7.39
C LYS A 89 -0.69 3.38 8.38
N VAL A 90 0.47 3.99 8.11
CA VAL A 90 1.59 4.12 9.05
C VAL A 90 1.73 5.60 9.38
N THR A 91 1.41 6.00 10.62
CA THR A 91 1.45 7.41 11.01
C THR A 91 2.86 7.82 11.41
N LYS A 92 3.26 9.04 11.00
CA LYS A 92 4.55 9.61 11.43
C LYS A 92 4.66 9.73 12.95
N GLU A 93 3.55 10.03 13.63
CA GLU A 93 3.49 10.12 15.10
C GLU A 93 3.90 8.80 15.76
N TRP A 94 3.48 7.68 15.20
CA TRP A 94 3.89 6.37 15.71
C TRP A 94 5.40 6.14 15.52
N LEU A 95 5.95 6.54 14.37
CA LEU A 95 7.39 6.44 14.10
C LEU A 95 8.24 7.20 15.12
N TYR A 96 7.73 8.30 15.70
CA TYR A 96 8.43 9.06 16.75
C TYR A 96 8.20 8.50 18.16
N LYS A 97 7.12 7.77 18.39
CA LYS A 97 6.78 7.18 19.70
C LYS A 97 7.34 5.78 19.90
N ASP A 98 7.71 5.10 18.82
CA ASP A 98 8.25 3.76 18.89
C ASP A 98 9.69 3.79 19.43
N HIS A 99 9.89 3.11 20.57
CA HIS A 99 11.21 2.96 21.19
C HIS A 99 12.03 1.80 20.58
N VAL A 100 11.61 1.25 19.46
CA VAL A 100 12.33 0.17 18.78
C VAL A 100 13.61 0.70 18.17
N ILE A 101 14.75 0.19 18.64
CA ILE A 101 16.05 0.53 18.08
C ILE A 101 16.12 0.04 16.64
N PRO A 102 16.31 0.91 15.63
CA PRO A 102 16.43 0.50 14.24
C PRO A 102 17.57 -0.49 14.03
N ASP A 103 17.39 -1.45 13.13
CA ASP A 103 18.52 -2.26 12.67
C ASP A 103 19.43 -1.47 11.71
N LEU A 104 20.64 -2.00 11.42
CA LEU A 104 21.63 -1.33 10.57
C LEU A 104 21.07 -0.99 9.18
N ARG A 105 20.16 -1.79 8.66
CA ARG A 105 19.56 -1.57 7.35
C ARG A 105 18.56 -0.42 7.40
N ALA A 106 17.68 -0.40 8.40
CA ALA A 106 16.77 0.72 8.64
C ALA A 106 17.52 2.03 8.88
N LEU A 107 18.64 2.00 9.65
CA LEU A 107 19.49 3.18 9.85
C LEU A 107 20.06 3.73 8.53
N LYS A 108 20.50 2.87 7.61
CA LYS A 108 20.99 3.31 6.29
C LYS A 108 19.88 3.98 5.48
N VAL A 109 18.65 3.40 5.48
CA VAL A 109 17.47 3.99 4.81
C VAL A 109 17.14 5.35 5.44
N LEU A 110 17.06 5.44 6.76
CA LEU A 110 16.79 6.70 7.48
C LEU A 110 17.82 7.78 7.17
N ASN A 111 19.10 7.43 7.07
CA ASN A 111 20.16 8.38 6.70
C ASN A 111 20.01 8.88 5.24
N ARG A 112 19.57 8.03 4.31
CA ARG A 112 19.27 8.48 2.95
C ARG A 112 18.06 9.41 2.92
N LEU A 113 17.00 9.08 3.66
CA LEU A 113 15.79 9.90 3.78
C LEU A 113 16.09 11.29 4.37
N ARG A 114 16.97 11.39 5.37
CA ARG A 114 17.39 12.68 5.94
C ARG A 114 18.01 13.62 4.91
N LYS A 115 18.67 13.08 3.89
CA LYS A 115 19.28 13.86 2.81
C LYS A 115 18.31 14.26 1.69
N LYS A 116 17.15 13.60 1.59
CA LYS A 116 16.20 13.72 0.46
C LYS A 116 14.89 14.42 0.82
N ASN A 117 14.75 15.12 1.93
CA ASN A 117 13.48 15.61 2.45
C ASN A 117 12.45 14.49 2.72
N PHE A 118 11.95 14.35 3.94
CA PHE A 118 11.03 13.31 4.40
C PHE A 118 9.61 13.45 3.79
N LYS A 119 9.47 13.42 2.47
CA LYS A 119 8.18 13.31 1.80
C LYS A 119 7.69 11.87 1.82
N ASP A 120 6.37 11.67 1.90
CA ASP A 120 5.77 10.33 1.99
C ASP A 120 6.14 9.45 0.77
N ASP A 121 6.12 10.04 -0.43
CA ASP A 121 6.54 9.37 -1.66
C ASP A 121 8.02 8.93 -1.61
N THR A 122 8.89 9.76 -1.03
CA THR A 122 10.31 9.46 -0.89
C THR A 122 10.54 8.26 0.03
N ILE A 123 9.78 8.15 1.13
CA ILE A 123 9.86 7.01 2.06
C ILE A 123 9.46 5.72 1.34
N THR A 124 8.35 5.76 0.61
CA THR A 124 7.85 4.61 -0.15
C THR A 124 8.86 4.15 -1.20
N LEU A 125 9.43 5.08 -1.99
CA LEU A 125 10.42 4.77 -3.02
C LEU A 125 11.71 4.17 -2.43
N GLU A 126 12.19 4.68 -1.29
CA GLU A 126 13.36 4.11 -0.61
C GLU A 126 13.11 2.67 -0.11
N LEU A 127 11.89 2.38 0.35
CA LEU A 127 11.52 1.01 0.74
C LEU A 127 11.42 0.08 -0.47
N VAL A 128 10.85 0.56 -1.58
CA VAL A 128 10.79 -0.19 -2.85
C VAL A 128 12.19 -0.54 -3.34
N GLU A 129 13.11 0.46 -3.36
CA GLU A 129 14.50 0.26 -3.75
C GLU A 129 15.20 -0.75 -2.83
N GLU A 130 14.95 -0.65 -1.51
CA GLU A 130 15.61 -1.50 -0.53
C GLU A 130 15.13 -2.96 -0.60
N LEU A 131 13.84 -3.20 -0.83
CA LEU A 131 13.27 -4.52 -1.08
C LEU A 131 13.81 -5.12 -2.38
N GLY A 132 13.90 -4.31 -3.43
CA GLY A 132 14.42 -4.73 -4.73
C GLY A 132 15.86 -5.23 -4.71
N LYS A 133 16.72 -4.77 -3.77
CA LYS A 133 18.10 -5.26 -3.60
C LYS A 133 18.19 -6.74 -3.24
N ASP A 134 17.14 -7.30 -2.63
CA ASP A 134 17.04 -8.72 -2.29
C ASP A 134 16.09 -9.48 -3.22
N GLY A 135 15.73 -8.91 -4.36
CA GLY A 135 14.88 -9.55 -5.36
C GLY A 135 13.40 -9.56 -5.01
N ILE A 136 12.95 -8.77 -4.03
CA ILE A 136 11.53 -8.64 -3.69
C ILE A 136 10.94 -7.46 -4.46
N SER A 137 9.98 -7.75 -5.35
CA SER A 137 9.26 -6.75 -6.12
C SER A 137 8.08 -6.19 -5.35
N VAL A 138 7.90 -4.87 -5.38
CA VAL A 138 6.71 -4.23 -4.79
C VAL A 138 5.63 -4.13 -5.85
N LEU A 139 4.47 -4.74 -5.55
CA LEU A 139 3.30 -4.76 -6.42
C LEU A 139 2.53 -3.45 -6.36
N ASP A 140 1.88 -3.11 -7.46
CA ASP A 140 0.80 -2.14 -7.46
C ASP A 140 -0.30 -2.59 -6.48
N GLN A 141 -0.63 -1.71 -5.53
CA GLN A 141 -1.63 -1.95 -4.50
C GLN A 141 -3.00 -2.35 -5.09
N THR A 142 -3.30 -1.90 -6.30
CA THR A 142 -4.58 -2.15 -6.96
C THR A 142 -4.67 -3.52 -7.62
N LYS A 143 -3.57 -4.25 -7.79
CA LYS A 143 -3.52 -5.54 -8.52
C LYS A 143 -4.61 -6.52 -8.04
N TYR A 144 -4.76 -6.67 -6.73
CA TYR A 144 -5.75 -7.56 -6.11
C TYR A 144 -7.04 -6.84 -5.71
N LEU A 145 -7.01 -5.53 -5.54
CA LEU A 145 -8.12 -4.71 -5.05
C LEU A 145 -9.01 -4.14 -6.16
N LYS A 146 -8.77 -4.51 -7.42
CA LYS A 146 -9.59 -4.06 -8.57
C LYS A 146 -11.10 -4.14 -8.34
N PRO A 147 -11.65 -5.19 -7.69
CA PRO A 147 -13.09 -5.27 -7.42
C PRO A 147 -13.61 -4.18 -6.48
N LEU A 148 -12.75 -3.62 -5.64
CA LEU A 148 -13.07 -2.51 -4.73
C LEU A 148 -12.92 -1.13 -5.39
N MET A 149 -12.38 -1.08 -6.60
CA MET A 149 -12.20 0.16 -7.35
C MET A 149 -13.40 0.39 -8.27
N PRO A 150 -14.21 1.40 -7.99
CA PRO A 150 -15.33 1.71 -8.86
C PRO A 150 -14.82 2.20 -10.22
N GLY A 151 -15.46 1.71 -11.28
CA GLY A 151 -15.26 2.25 -12.62
C GLY A 151 -15.85 3.68 -12.74
N PRO A 152 -15.64 4.35 -13.89
CA PRO A 152 -16.24 5.66 -14.15
C PRO A 152 -17.75 5.61 -14.01
N GLN A 153 -18.30 6.29 -13.02
CA GLN A 153 -19.75 6.35 -12.77
C GLN A 153 -20.13 7.57 -11.94
N ILE A 154 -21.43 7.86 -11.91
CA ILE A 154 -22.00 8.90 -11.06
C ILE A 154 -22.52 8.21 -9.79
N PHE A 155 -21.92 8.51 -8.64
CA PHE A 155 -22.27 7.92 -7.35
C PHE A 155 -23.45 8.62 -6.66
N THR A 156 -23.77 9.85 -7.08
CA THR A 156 -24.85 10.64 -6.51
C THR A 156 -26.20 10.31 -7.13
N LYS A 157 -27.30 10.57 -6.39
CA LYS A 157 -28.68 10.37 -6.90
C LYS A 157 -28.99 11.23 -8.12
N ARG A 158 -28.41 12.40 -8.19
CA ARG A 158 -28.57 13.34 -9.28
C ARG A 158 -27.32 13.36 -10.17
N ARG A 159 -27.51 13.55 -11.46
CA ARG A 159 -26.42 13.79 -12.40
C ARG A 159 -25.95 15.24 -12.30
N PRO A 160 -24.64 15.53 -12.51
CA PRO A 160 -24.17 16.90 -12.63
C PRO A 160 -24.81 17.60 -13.85
N THR A 161 -25.02 18.90 -13.73
CA THR A 161 -25.42 19.75 -14.84
C THR A 161 -24.23 19.99 -15.80
N GLU A 162 -24.49 20.58 -16.98
CA GLU A 162 -23.42 20.90 -17.93
C GLU A 162 -22.41 21.89 -17.33
N ASN A 163 -22.88 22.91 -16.60
CA ASN A 163 -21.98 23.85 -15.92
C ASN A 163 -21.13 23.18 -14.84
N GLU A 164 -21.74 22.29 -14.04
CA GLU A 164 -20.97 21.49 -13.05
C GLU A 164 -19.93 20.58 -13.73
N MET A 165 -20.20 20.05 -14.92
CA MET A 165 -19.20 19.29 -15.67
C MET A 165 -18.05 20.16 -16.18
N LEU A 166 -18.30 21.44 -16.51
CA LEU A 166 -17.22 22.41 -16.80
C LEU A 166 -16.36 22.66 -15.55
N ASP A 167 -17.00 22.84 -14.39
CA ASP A 167 -16.31 22.97 -13.11
C ASP A 167 -15.46 21.73 -12.77
N VAL A 168 -15.98 20.53 -13.01
CA VAL A 168 -15.23 19.27 -12.83
C VAL A 168 -13.99 19.23 -13.73
N ALA A 169 -14.14 19.58 -15.00
CA ALA A 169 -13.02 19.58 -15.96
C ALA A 169 -11.93 20.59 -15.58
N PHE A 170 -12.33 21.78 -15.13
CA PHE A 170 -11.42 22.83 -14.66
C PHE A 170 -10.73 22.38 -13.35
N GLY A 171 -11.53 21.91 -12.38
CA GLY A 171 -11.04 21.48 -11.07
C GLY A 171 -10.08 20.30 -11.16
N PHE A 172 -10.30 19.36 -12.08
CA PHE A 172 -9.38 18.24 -12.29
C PHE A 172 -7.98 18.72 -12.73
N LYS A 173 -7.92 19.73 -13.62
CA LYS A 173 -6.65 20.33 -14.05
C LYS A 173 -5.96 21.05 -12.89
N ALA A 174 -6.71 21.82 -12.10
CA ALA A 174 -6.19 22.53 -10.94
C ALA A 174 -5.68 21.54 -9.88
N ALA A 175 -6.46 20.49 -9.56
CA ALA A 175 -6.05 19.43 -8.61
C ALA A 175 -4.77 18.72 -9.04
N LYS A 176 -4.61 18.41 -10.33
CA LYS A 176 -3.38 17.81 -10.88
C LYS A 176 -2.19 18.76 -10.75
N ALA A 177 -2.37 20.04 -10.98
CA ALA A 177 -1.28 21.03 -10.84
C ALA A 177 -0.80 21.15 -9.38
N ILE A 178 -1.73 21.35 -8.42
CA ILE A 178 -1.35 21.48 -7.00
C ILE A 178 -0.83 20.17 -6.42
N GLY A 179 -1.38 19.03 -6.83
CA GLY A 179 -0.88 17.71 -6.43
C GLY A 179 0.53 17.45 -6.96
N GLY A 180 0.83 17.84 -8.21
CA GLY A 180 2.18 17.73 -8.79
C GLY A 180 3.23 18.59 -8.08
N MET A 181 2.82 19.71 -7.47
CA MET A 181 3.68 20.57 -6.64
C MET A 181 3.74 20.14 -5.17
N ASP A 182 3.01 19.08 -4.77
CA ASP A 182 2.88 18.61 -3.39
C ASP A 182 2.34 19.69 -2.41
N LEU A 183 1.46 20.58 -2.93
CA LEU A 183 0.86 21.68 -2.16
C LEU A 183 -0.49 21.30 -1.53
N GLY A 184 -1.14 20.24 -2.03
CA GLY A 184 -2.44 19.79 -1.53
C GLY A 184 -3.07 18.70 -2.41
N GLN A 185 -4.23 18.20 -1.98
CA GLN A 185 -4.90 17.06 -2.63
C GLN A 185 -6.39 17.34 -2.94
N THR A 186 -6.87 18.53 -2.61
CA THR A 186 -8.28 18.88 -2.76
C THR A 186 -8.40 20.31 -3.30
N VAL A 187 -9.29 20.49 -4.26
CA VAL A 187 -9.71 21.81 -4.77
C VAL A 187 -11.21 21.94 -4.63
N VAL A 188 -11.67 23.16 -4.40
CA VAL A 188 -13.09 23.51 -4.43
C VAL A 188 -13.28 24.48 -5.59
N ILE A 189 -14.18 24.16 -6.52
CA ILE A 189 -14.42 24.94 -7.74
C ILE A 189 -15.88 25.34 -7.80
N LYS A 190 -16.12 26.57 -8.19
CA LYS A 190 -17.44 27.11 -8.55
C LYS A 190 -17.28 28.09 -9.68
N ASP A 191 -18.10 27.95 -10.73
CA ASP A 191 -18.09 28.81 -11.90
C ASP A 191 -16.70 28.93 -12.55
N GLN A 192 -15.95 27.82 -12.59
CA GLN A 192 -14.58 27.68 -13.12
C GLN A 192 -13.54 28.59 -12.41
N ALA A 193 -13.74 28.84 -11.11
CA ALA A 193 -12.84 29.64 -10.27
C ALA A 193 -12.58 28.96 -8.91
#